data_cf07a58e9723e76f2452aa45dab54cc7
#
_entry.id   cf07a58e9723e76f2452aa45dab54cc7
#
_cell.length_a   1.000
_cell.length_b   1.000
_cell.length_c   1.000
_cell.angle_alpha   90.00
_cell.angle_beta   90.00
_cell.angle_gamma   90.00
#
_symmetry.space_group_name_H-M   'P 1'
#
loop_
_entity.id
_entity.type
_entity.pdbx_description
1 polymer ?
#
loop_
_entity_poly.entity_id
_entity_poly.type
_entity_poly.pdbx_seq_one_letter_code
_entity_poly.pdbx_strand_id
1 'polypeptide(L)'
;FPKNLRWPANMEVYHIAPEEFDHGATRDMAARKSTADLMLFMTQDAVPADTHLVEYLAKAFDDPLVAAAYARQLPNEMCSFAERYTRSFNYPEKSYVRTQRDLSLYGIKTFFCSNVCAAYRREIYEELGGFVRHTIFNEDMIYAGRLIQEGYAVAYAADAKVIHSHNYSCMQQFHRNFDLGVSQAEHPEIFAGVPSEGEGIKLVKKTINYLIQKRKIWLIPGVILQSGCKYAGYLSGKNYRKLPRKMILWCTMNREYWKV
;
A
#
# COMPACT_ATOMS: atom_id res chain seq x y z
N PHE A 1 -1.35 -9.68 22.64
CA PHE A 1 -2.26 -10.77 22.27
C PHE A 1 -2.96 -11.26 23.53
N PRO A 2 -4.28 -11.66 23.46
CA PRO A 2 -4.96 -12.27 24.60
C PRO A 2 -4.27 -13.56 25.03
N LYS A 3 -3.95 -13.68 26.32
CA LYS A 3 -3.22 -14.83 26.88
C LYS A 3 -3.93 -16.20 26.72
N ASN A 4 -5.22 -16.19 26.36
CA ASN A 4 -6.07 -17.37 26.26
C ASN A 4 -6.44 -17.76 24.82
N LEU A 5 -5.79 -17.18 23.80
CA LEU A 5 -6.06 -17.55 22.42
C LEU A 5 -5.43 -18.93 22.14
N ARG A 6 -6.26 -19.90 21.72
CA ARG A 6 -5.76 -21.16 21.18
C ARG A 6 -5.36 -20.90 19.70
N TRP A 7 -4.07 -20.93 19.49
CA TRP A 7 -3.51 -20.82 18.14
C TRP A 7 -3.72 -22.13 17.36
N PRO A 8 -4.02 -22.06 16.05
CA PRO A 8 -3.99 -23.25 15.19
C PRO A 8 -2.63 -23.96 15.27
N ALA A 9 -2.60 -25.29 15.16
CA ALA A 9 -1.38 -26.09 15.29
C ALA A 9 -0.30 -25.76 14.24
N ASN A 10 -0.70 -25.20 13.11
CA ASN A 10 0.17 -24.76 12.01
C ASN A 10 0.57 -23.27 12.08
N MET A 11 0.36 -22.63 13.23
CA MET A 11 0.70 -21.22 13.43
C MET A 11 1.99 -21.08 14.24
N GLU A 12 2.89 -20.25 13.72
CA GLU A 12 4.10 -19.82 14.41
C GLU A 12 4.01 -18.32 14.76
N VAL A 13 4.48 -17.97 15.96
CA VAL A 13 4.48 -16.59 16.44
C VAL A 13 5.92 -16.15 16.70
N TYR A 14 6.33 -15.09 16.03
CA TYR A 14 7.63 -14.47 16.21
C TYR A 14 7.49 -13.10 16.85
N HIS A 15 8.29 -12.85 17.88
CA HIS A 15 8.37 -11.56 18.55
C HIS A 15 9.66 -10.85 18.11
N ILE A 16 9.51 -9.58 17.75
CA ILE A 16 10.63 -8.67 17.45
C ILE A 16 10.53 -7.45 18.36
N ALA A 17 11.64 -6.83 18.69
CA ALA A 17 11.64 -5.59 19.45
C ALA A 17 11.09 -4.44 18.57
N PRO A 18 10.40 -3.44 19.17
CA PRO A 18 9.88 -2.30 18.40
C PRO A 18 10.95 -1.58 17.58
N GLU A 19 12.19 -1.54 18.07
CA GLU A 19 13.36 -0.91 17.43
C GLU A 19 13.86 -1.69 16.22
N GLU A 20 13.57 -2.99 16.16
CA GLU A 20 13.95 -3.90 15.04
C GLU A 20 12.89 -3.93 13.95
N PHE A 21 11.72 -3.33 14.21
CA PHE A 21 10.63 -3.36 13.26
C PHE A 21 10.93 -2.50 12.03
N ASP A 22 10.96 -3.15 10.89
CA ASP A 22 11.01 -2.53 9.57
C ASP A 22 9.98 -3.22 8.66
N HIS A 23 9.23 -2.43 7.90
CA HIS A 23 8.14 -2.96 7.07
C HIS A 23 8.61 -4.00 6.05
N GLY A 24 9.72 -3.75 5.36
CA GLY A 24 10.28 -4.66 4.39
C GLY A 24 11.04 -5.81 5.03
N ALA A 25 11.98 -5.51 5.96
CA ALA A 25 12.82 -6.51 6.59
C ALA A 25 12.01 -7.53 7.42
N THR A 26 10.98 -7.08 8.16
CA THR A 26 10.12 -7.98 8.95
C THR A 26 9.34 -8.94 8.05
N ARG A 27 8.81 -8.46 6.92
CA ARG A 27 8.13 -9.33 5.93
C ARG A 27 9.09 -10.25 5.21
N ASP A 28 10.28 -9.78 4.85
CA ASP A 28 11.33 -10.60 4.25
C ASP A 28 11.78 -11.73 5.20
N MET A 29 11.93 -11.44 6.49
CA MET A 29 12.19 -12.44 7.51
C MET A 29 11.09 -13.52 7.54
N ALA A 30 9.83 -13.13 7.52
CA ALA A 30 8.70 -14.07 7.50
C ALA A 30 8.66 -14.89 6.19
N ALA A 31 8.93 -14.25 5.05
CA ALA A 31 9.03 -14.93 3.75
C ALA A 31 10.06 -16.06 3.77
N ARG A 32 11.27 -15.80 4.31
CA ARG A 32 12.37 -16.79 4.40
C ARG A 32 12.08 -17.97 5.29
N LYS A 33 11.10 -17.87 6.21
CA LYS A 33 10.67 -18.98 7.08
C LYS A 33 9.63 -19.87 6.41
N SER A 34 8.97 -19.41 5.37
CA SER A 34 7.97 -20.18 4.63
C SER A 34 8.63 -21.05 3.55
N THR A 35 8.02 -22.17 3.19
CA THR A 35 8.40 -23.03 2.05
C THR A 35 7.30 -23.10 0.99
N ALA A 36 6.21 -22.34 1.15
CA ALA A 36 5.09 -22.34 0.23
C ALA A 36 5.44 -21.66 -1.11
N ASP A 37 4.87 -22.10 -2.22
CA ASP A 37 5.07 -21.54 -3.56
C ASP A 37 4.48 -20.13 -3.68
N LEU A 38 3.39 -19.87 -2.96
CA LEU A 38 2.75 -18.56 -2.85
C LEU A 38 2.78 -18.09 -1.39
N MET A 39 3.26 -16.87 -1.17
CA MET A 39 3.36 -16.23 0.14
C MET A 39 2.32 -15.12 0.24
N LEU A 40 1.36 -15.26 1.16
CA LEU A 40 0.34 -14.24 1.41
C LEU A 40 0.72 -13.39 2.62
N PHE A 41 0.84 -12.08 2.43
CA PHE A 41 0.99 -11.10 3.49
C PHE A 41 -0.34 -10.40 3.75
N MET A 42 -0.65 -10.19 5.01
CA MET A 42 -1.83 -9.44 5.43
C MET A 42 -1.51 -8.61 6.67
N THR A 43 -2.04 -7.38 6.74
CA THR A 43 -1.92 -6.55 7.94
C THR A 43 -2.91 -7.00 9.01
N GLN A 44 -2.57 -6.75 10.26
CA GLN A 44 -3.36 -7.17 11.44
C GLN A 44 -4.77 -6.58 11.51
N ASP A 45 -5.02 -5.48 10.80
CA ASP A 45 -6.27 -4.73 10.76
C ASP A 45 -7.09 -4.98 9.48
N ALA A 46 -6.64 -5.90 8.64
CA ALA A 46 -7.39 -6.39 7.50
C ALA A 46 -8.15 -7.66 7.88
N VAL A 47 -9.44 -7.70 7.56
CA VAL A 47 -10.30 -8.86 7.84
C VAL A 47 -10.80 -9.42 6.51
N PRO A 48 -10.65 -10.74 6.23
CA PRO A 48 -11.26 -11.36 5.06
C PRO A 48 -12.77 -11.10 5.02
N ALA A 49 -13.30 -10.69 3.87
CA ALA A 49 -14.72 -10.43 3.72
C ALA A 49 -15.55 -11.72 3.58
N ASP A 50 -14.90 -12.79 3.13
CA ASP A 50 -15.50 -14.12 2.97
C ASP A 50 -14.40 -15.21 3.06
N THR A 51 -14.79 -16.47 2.91
CA THR A 51 -13.90 -17.65 3.01
C THR A 51 -13.10 -17.93 1.74
N HIS A 52 -13.33 -17.21 0.65
CA HIS A 52 -12.73 -17.45 -0.68
C HIS A 52 -11.52 -16.56 -0.97
N LEU A 53 -11.08 -15.73 -0.01
CA LEU A 53 -9.99 -14.78 -0.18
C LEU A 53 -8.73 -15.43 -0.78
N VAL A 54 -8.28 -16.55 -0.20
CA VAL A 54 -7.06 -17.24 -0.64
C VAL A 54 -7.25 -17.85 -2.03
N GLU A 55 -8.39 -18.47 -2.29
CA GLU A 55 -8.74 -19.06 -3.58
C GLU A 55 -8.69 -18.01 -4.71
N TYR A 56 -9.35 -16.86 -4.51
CA TYR A 56 -9.37 -15.80 -5.51
C TYR A 56 -8.01 -15.12 -5.71
N LEU A 57 -7.17 -15.01 -4.67
CA LEU A 57 -5.81 -14.54 -4.83
C LEU A 57 -4.95 -15.56 -5.59
N ALA A 58 -5.03 -16.84 -5.24
CA ALA A 58 -4.26 -17.90 -5.90
C ALA A 58 -4.56 -17.98 -7.39
N LYS A 59 -5.82 -17.81 -7.78
CA LYS A 59 -6.28 -17.84 -9.17
C LYS A 59 -5.60 -16.77 -10.05
N ALA A 60 -5.14 -15.66 -9.48
CA ALA A 60 -4.39 -14.65 -10.23
C ALA A 60 -3.04 -15.18 -10.75
N PHE A 61 -2.50 -16.22 -10.13
CA PHE A 61 -1.23 -16.85 -10.48
C PHE A 61 -1.35 -17.99 -11.51
N ASP A 62 -2.54 -18.23 -12.05
CA ASP A 62 -2.74 -19.10 -13.21
C ASP A 62 -1.99 -18.54 -14.45
N ASP A 63 -1.84 -17.22 -14.53
CA ASP A 63 -0.94 -16.57 -15.47
C ASP A 63 0.52 -16.63 -14.92
N PRO A 64 1.45 -17.29 -15.61
CA PRO A 64 2.84 -17.44 -15.16
C PRO A 64 3.59 -16.12 -15.08
N LEU A 65 3.17 -15.07 -15.79
CA LEU A 65 3.77 -13.74 -15.70
C LEU A 65 3.41 -13.01 -14.41
N VAL A 66 2.32 -13.39 -13.75
CA VAL A 66 1.91 -12.76 -12.50
C VAL A 66 2.81 -13.20 -11.36
N ALA A 67 3.60 -12.27 -10.84
CA ALA A 67 4.51 -12.48 -9.73
C ALA A 67 3.99 -11.92 -8.40
N ALA A 68 3.05 -10.98 -8.45
CA ALA A 68 2.34 -10.46 -7.27
C ALA A 68 0.85 -10.25 -7.58
N ALA A 69 0.00 -10.50 -6.58
CA ALA A 69 -1.43 -10.23 -6.66
C ALA A 69 -1.93 -9.61 -5.36
N TYR A 70 -2.80 -8.60 -5.43
CA TYR A 70 -3.35 -7.96 -4.24
C TYR A 70 -4.87 -7.88 -4.24
N ALA A 71 -5.43 -7.91 -3.03
CA ALA A 71 -6.86 -7.98 -2.79
C ALA A 71 -7.56 -6.61 -2.86
N ARG A 72 -8.85 -6.64 -3.12
CA ARG A 72 -9.76 -5.50 -3.02
C ARG A 72 -9.99 -5.12 -1.56
N GLN A 73 -9.72 -3.86 -1.22
CA GLN A 73 -10.01 -3.33 0.11
C GLN A 73 -11.39 -2.68 0.14
N LEU A 74 -12.29 -3.24 0.94
CA LEU A 74 -13.61 -2.71 1.19
C LEU A 74 -13.59 -1.79 2.42
N PRO A 75 -14.40 -0.71 2.42
CA PRO A 75 -14.52 0.14 3.60
C PRO A 75 -15.26 -0.59 4.72
N ASN A 76 -14.83 -0.39 5.97
CA ASN A 76 -15.60 -0.84 7.14
C ASN A 76 -16.85 0.03 7.36
N GLU A 77 -17.73 -0.38 8.25
CA GLU A 77 -19.00 0.32 8.55
C GLU A 77 -18.78 1.74 9.07
N MET A 78 -17.72 1.97 9.85
CA MET A 78 -17.38 3.26 10.46
C MET A 78 -16.64 4.21 9.50
N CYS A 79 -16.42 3.78 8.27
CA CYS A 79 -15.68 4.54 7.26
C CYS A 79 -16.45 5.82 6.86
N SER A 80 -15.74 6.95 6.83
CA SER A 80 -16.30 8.22 6.37
C SER A 80 -16.80 8.15 4.93
N PHE A 81 -17.79 8.99 4.59
CA PHE A 81 -18.37 8.99 3.25
C PHE A 81 -17.32 9.28 2.14
N ALA A 82 -16.41 10.20 2.38
CA ALA A 82 -15.34 10.52 1.44
C ALA A 82 -14.32 9.40 1.30
N GLU A 83 -13.93 8.75 2.41
CA GLU A 83 -13.02 7.61 2.37
C GLU A 83 -13.66 6.40 1.68
N ARG A 84 -14.95 6.15 1.89
CA ARG A 84 -15.71 5.11 1.20
C ARG A 84 -15.64 5.28 -0.33
N TYR A 85 -15.76 6.51 -0.81
CA TYR A 85 -15.58 6.80 -2.23
C TYR A 85 -14.13 6.60 -2.67
N THR A 86 -13.16 7.04 -1.87
CA THR A 86 -11.73 6.84 -2.15
C THR A 86 -11.38 5.36 -2.30
N ARG A 87 -11.95 4.50 -1.45
CA ARG A 87 -11.78 3.03 -1.55
C ARG A 87 -12.37 2.50 -2.86
N SER A 88 -13.60 2.85 -3.19
CA SER A 88 -14.22 2.40 -4.46
C SER A 88 -13.48 2.90 -5.70
N PHE A 89 -12.86 4.08 -5.64
CA PHE A 89 -12.05 4.61 -6.72
C PHE A 89 -10.72 3.87 -6.89
N ASN A 90 -10.03 3.54 -5.79
CA ASN A 90 -8.73 2.87 -5.82
C ASN A 90 -8.85 1.36 -6.01
N TYR A 91 -9.97 0.76 -5.59
CA TYR A 91 -10.24 -0.66 -5.63
C TYR A 91 -11.54 -0.93 -6.39
N PRO A 92 -11.54 -0.84 -7.73
CA PRO A 92 -12.73 -1.02 -8.56
C PRO A 92 -13.25 -2.47 -8.51
N GLU A 93 -14.45 -2.70 -9.04
CA GLU A 93 -15.10 -4.01 -9.02
C GLU A 93 -14.53 -5.01 -10.04
N LYS A 94 -13.76 -4.52 -11.00
CA LYS A 94 -13.20 -5.34 -12.08
C LYS A 94 -11.70 -5.58 -11.84
N SER A 95 -11.30 -6.84 -11.85
CA SER A 95 -9.90 -7.27 -11.82
C SER A 95 -9.13 -6.81 -13.05
N TYR A 96 -7.83 -6.62 -12.89
CA TYR A 96 -6.91 -6.29 -13.98
C TYR A 96 -5.50 -6.80 -13.67
N VAL A 97 -4.69 -6.92 -14.71
CA VAL A 97 -3.27 -7.20 -14.63
C VAL A 97 -2.51 -5.98 -15.16
N ARG A 98 -1.41 -5.62 -14.54
CA ARG A 98 -0.49 -4.54 -14.96
C ARG A 98 0.85 -5.12 -15.34
N THR A 99 1.38 -4.60 -16.43
CA THR A 99 2.68 -4.93 -17.00
C THR A 99 3.45 -3.65 -17.34
N GLN A 100 4.68 -3.77 -17.76
CA GLN A 100 5.49 -2.62 -18.20
C GLN A 100 4.81 -1.81 -19.33
N ARG A 101 4.00 -2.44 -20.18
CA ARG A 101 3.26 -1.78 -21.26
C ARG A 101 2.23 -0.77 -20.76
N ASP A 102 1.75 -0.96 -19.53
CA ASP A 102 0.75 -0.12 -18.89
C ASP A 102 1.33 1.19 -18.32
N LEU A 103 2.66 1.30 -18.23
CA LEU A 103 3.32 2.41 -17.55
C LEU A 103 3.01 3.77 -18.20
N SER A 104 2.96 3.83 -19.54
CA SER A 104 2.63 5.06 -20.27
C SER A 104 1.20 5.54 -20.03
N LEU A 105 0.26 4.61 -19.77
CA LEU A 105 -1.16 4.93 -19.61
C LEU A 105 -1.55 5.19 -18.14
N TYR A 106 -0.97 4.43 -17.21
CA TYR A 106 -1.38 4.45 -15.80
C TYR A 106 -0.32 5.04 -14.85
N GLY A 107 0.88 5.36 -15.37
CA GLY A 107 1.97 5.94 -14.58
C GLY A 107 2.26 5.10 -13.33
N ILE A 108 2.39 5.78 -12.19
CA ILE A 108 2.73 5.15 -10.90
C ILE A 108 1.72 4.07 -10.45
N LYS A 109 0.48 4.10 -10.95
CA LYS A 109 -0.51 3.04 -10.65
C LYS A 109 -0.16 1.69 -11.24
N THR A 110 0.75 1.63 -12.19
CA THR A 110 1.28 0.37 -12.73
C THR A 110 2.04 -0.40 -11.66
N PHE A 111 2.69 0.31 -10.72
CA PHE A 111 3.44 -0.28 -9.62
C PHE A 111 2.60 -0.52 -8.36
N PHE A 112 1.29 -0.21 -8.42
CA PHE A 112 0.47 -0.31 -7.23
C PHE A 112 0.29 -1.76 -6.80
N CYS A 113 0.70 -2.04 -5.58
CA CYS A 113 0.46 -3.25 -4.82
C CYS A 113 0.19 -2.86 -3.37
N SER A 114 -0.42 -3.72 -2.56
CA SER A 114 -0.71 -3.37 -1.18
C SER A 114 -0.63 -4.58 -0.25
N ASN A 115 0.38 -4.58 0.63
CA ASN A 115 0.58 -5.57 1.68
C ASN A 115 -0.49 -5.55 2.78
N VAL A 116 -1.52 -4.72 2.64
CA VAL A 116 -2.75 -4.90 3.43
C VAL A 116 -3.31 -6.30 3.21
N CYS A 117 -3.28 -6.79 1.95
CA CYS A 117 -3.48 -8.19 1.60
C CYS A 117 -2.91 -8.43 0.20
N ALA A 118 -1.75 -9.05 0.10
CA ALA A 118 -1.09 -9.34 -1.16
C ALA A 118 -0.35 -10.67 -1.12
N ALA A 119 -0.38 -11.39 -2.24
CA ALA A 119 0.33 -12.64 -2.43
C ALA A 119 1.47 -12.47 -3.44
N TYR A 120 2.53 -13.24 -3.27
CA TYR A 120 3.73 -13.19 -4.07
C TYR A 120 4.19 -14.60 -4.44
N ARG A 121 4.64 -14.78 -5.70
CA ARG A 121 5.29 -16.02 -6.15
C ARG A 121 6.67 -16.10 -5.56
N ARG A 122 6.93 -17.16 -4.76
CA ARG A 122 8.19 -17.35 -4.02
C ARG A 122 9.42 -17.33 -4.93
N GLU A 123 9.41 -18.14 -5.98
CA GLU A 123 10.55 -18.26 -6.89
C GLU A 123 11.02 -16.88 -7.39
N ILE A 124 10.09 -16.06 -7.87
CA ILE A 124 10.40 -14.72 -8.36
C ILE A 124 10.77 -13.77 -7.20
N TYR A 125 10.14 -13.95 -6.03
CA TYR A 125 10.48 -13.18 -4.84
C TYR A 125 11.93 -13.39 -4.40
N GLU A 126 12.39 -14.63 -4.42
CA GLU A 126 13.77 -15.01 -4.07
C GLU A 126 14.76 -14.57 -5.14
N GLU A 127 14.43 -14.77 -6.43
CA GLU A 127 15.23 -14.33 -7.57
C GLU A 127 15.54 -12.83 -7.52
N LEU A 128 14.53 -12.01 -7.23
CA LEU A 128 14.67 -10.55 -7.18
C LEU A 128 15.11 -10.01 -5.81
N GLY A 129 15.47 -10.89 -4.87
CA GLY A 129 16.03 -10.52 -3.56
C GLY A 129 15.02 -10.03 -2.52
N GLY A 130 13.71 -10.16 -2.79
CA GLY A 130 12.64 -9.85 -1.85
C GLY A 130 12.37 -8.36 -1.63
N PHE A 131 11.69 -8.05 -0.52
CA PHE A 131 11.41 -6.66 -0.16
C PHE A 131 12.68 -5.88 0.20
N VAL A 132 12.68 -4.59 -0.14
CA VAL A 132 13.72 -3.68 0.29
C VAL A 132 13.76 -3.63 1.82
N ARG A 133 14.98 -3.68 2.38
CA ARG A 133 15.21 -3.51 3.80
C ARG A 133 15.52 -2.05 4.09
N HIS A 134 15.18 -1.61 5.28
CA HIS A 134 15.35 -0.23 5.72
C HIS A 134 14.65 0.75 4.78
N THR A 135 13.32 0.66 4.77
CA THR A 135 12.47 1.63 4.08
C THR A 135 11.40 2.18 5.02
N ILE A 136 11.16 3.49 4.94
CA ILE A 136 10.17 4.16 5.79
C ILE A 136 8.73 3.77 5.42
N PHE A 137 8.50 3.46 4.14
CA PHE A 137 7.18 3.19 3.59
C PHE A 137 7.27 2.53 2.21
N ASN A 138 6.17 1.95 1.68
CA ASN A 138 6.04 1.50 0.30
C ASN A 138 6.88 0.29 -0.13
N GLU A 139 7.31 -0.57 0.75
CA GLU A 139 8.08 -1.76 0.38
C GLU A 139 7.35 -2.61 -0.68
N ASP A 140 6.01 -2.63 -0.63
CA ASP A 140 5.14 -3.31 -1.59
C ASP A 140 5.17 -2.68 -2.99
N MET A 141 5.06 -1.35 -3.07
CA MET A 141 5.15 -0.64 -4.36
C MET A 141 6.56 -0.64 -4.94
N ILE A 142 7.60 -0.56 -4.09
CA ILE A 142 9.00 -0.65 -4.54
C ILE A 142 9.25 -2.02 -5.16
N TYR A 143 8.81 -3.08 -4.49
CA TYR A 143 8.94 -4.44 -5.00
C TYR A 143 8.10 -4.67 -6.27
N ALA A 144 6.85 -4.20 -6.30
CA ALA A 144 5.99 -4.27 -7.49
C ALA A 144 6.59 -3.49 -8.68
N GLY A 145 7.21 -2.33 -8.42
CA GLY A 145 7.94 -1.58 -9.44
C GLY A 145 9.10 -2.38 -10.03
N ARG A 146 9.88 -3.07 -9.19
CA ARG A 146 10.95 -3.98 -9.64
C ARG A 146 10.39 -5.13 -10.47
N LEU A 147 9.31 -5.78 -10.03
CA LEU A 147 8.64 -6.83 -10.80
C LEU A 147 8.27 -6.36 -12.22
N ILE A 148 7.67 -5.19 -12.33
CA ILE A 148 7.26 -4.60 -13.62
C ILE A 148 8.47 -4.28 -14.50
N GLN A 149 9.57 -3.77 -13.93
CA GLN A 149 10.81 -3.46 -14.66
C GLN A 149 11.50 -4.73 -15.20
N GLU A 150 11.42 -5.83 -14.44
CA GLU A 150 11.96 -7.15 -14.83
C GLU A 150 11.02 -7.94 -15.76
N GLY A 151 9.91 -7.33 -16.20
CA GLY A 151 9.00 -7.92 -17.21
C GLY A 151 7.89 -8.78 -16.63
N TYR A 152 7.79 -8.89 -15.32
CA TYR A 152 6.66 -9.57 -14.63
C TYR A 152 5.41 -8.71 -14.58
N ALA A 153 4.32 -9.30 -14.11
CA ALA A 153 3.03 -8.66 -13.98
C ALA A 153 2.56 -8.59 -12.52
N VAL A 154 1.78 -7.56 -12.22
CA VAL A 154 1.08 -7.37 -10.94
C VAL A 154 -0.42 -7.44 -11.20
N ALA A 155 -1.12 -8.36 -10.51
CA ALA A 155 -2.56 -8.55 -10.64
C ALA A 155 -3.32 -7.85 -9.51
N TYR A 156 -4.43 -7.23 -9.85
CA TYR A 156 -5.48 -6.82 -8.92
C TYR A 156 -6.61 -7.84 -8.98
N ALA A 157 -6.86 -8.52 -7.87
CA ALA A 157 -7.90 -9.54 -7.74
C ALA A 157 -9.13 -8.93 -7.05
N ALA A 158 -10.10 -8.43 -7.83
CA ALA A 158 -11.29 -7.74 -7.30
C ALA A 158 -12.24 -8.64 -6.49
N ASP A 159 -12.22 -9.94 -6.76
CA ASP A 159 -13.05 -10.94 -6.07
C ASP A 159 -12.41 -11.36 -4.72
N ALA A 160 -11.09 -11.28 -4.60
CA ALA A 160 -10.40 -11.42 -3.33
C ALA A 160 -10.61 -10.15 -2.48
N LYS A 161 -11.40 -10.24 -1.40
CA LYS A 161 -11.87 -9.05 -0.66
C LYS A 161 -11.41 -9.08 0.79
N VAL A 162 -10.94 -7.93 1.26
CA VAL A 162 -10.68 -7.68 2.69
C VAL A 162 -11.38 -6.40 3.14
N ILE A 163 -11.86 -6.36 4.37
CA ILE A 163 -12.39 -5.16 5.01
C ILE A 163 -11.23 -4.44 5.67
N HIS A 164 -10.91 -3.25 5.17
CA HIS A 164 -9.83 -2.41 5.69
C HIS A 164 -10.05 -0.95 5.28
N SER A 165 -10.09 -0.06 6.26
CA SER A 165 -10.13 1.38 6.02
C SER A 165 -9.72 2.16 7.27
N HIS A 166 -9.25 3.39 7.08
CA HIS A 166 -8.84 4.30 8.15
C HIS A 166 -9.47 5.67 7.96
N ASN A 167 -9.94 6.25 9.04
CA ASN A 167 -10.38 7.65 9.09
C ASN A 167 -9.24 8.52 9.62
N TYR A 168 -8.27 8.84 8.75
CA TYR A 168 -7.16 9.70 9.15
C TYR A 168 -7.57 11.17 9.28
N SER A 169 -7.09 11.84 10.32
CA SER A 169 -7.14 13.29 10.43
C SER A 169 -6.25 13.98 9.39
N CYS A 170 -6.40 15.30 9.20
CA CYS A 170 -5.53 16.06 8.28
C CYS A 170 -4.04 15.92 8.63
N MET A 171 -3.69 15.95 9.93
CA MET A 171 -2.31 15.80 10.36
C MET A 171 -1.78 14.38 10.14
N GLN A 172 -2.57 13.35 10.41
CA GLN A 172 -2.17 11.98 10.09
C GLN A 172 -1.97 11.78 8.59
N GLN A 173 -2.83 12.39 7.75
CA GLN A 173 -2.65 12.40 6.30
C GLN A 173 -1.37 13.13 5.89
N PHE A 174 -1.03 14.26 6.52
CA PHE A 174 0.21 14.97 6.27
C PHE A 174 1.43 14.08 6.58
N HIS A 175 1.50 13.53 7.80
CA HIS A 175 2.64 12.71 8.24
C HIS A 175 2.81 11.46 7.37
N ARG A 176 1.71 10.74 7.08
CA ARG A 176 1.73 9.55 6.21
C ARG A 176 2.23 9.88 4.80
N ASN A 177 1.79 10.99 4.24
CA ASN A 177 2.22 11.40 2.89
C ASN A 177 3.64 11.99 2.90
N PHE A 178 4.12 12.53 4.03
CA PHE A 178 5.52 12.86 4.20
C PHE A 178 6.39 11.61 4.06
N ASP A 179 6.08 10.55 4.79
CA ASP A 179 6.81 9.28 4.72
C ASP A 179 6.74 8.65 3.32
N LEU A 180 5.58 8.76 2.64
CA LEU A 180 5.43 8.37 1.24
C LEU A 180 6.38 9.16 0.31
N GLY A 181 6.46 10.48 0.50
CA GLY A 181 7.35 11.34 -0.27
C GLY A 181 8.82 11.02 -0.04
N VAL A 182 9.23 10.75 1.21
CA VAL A 182 10.58 10.29 1.58
C VAL A 182 10.89 8.99 0.85
N SER A 183 10.04 7.97 0.98
CA SER A 183 10.23 6.67 0.33
C SER A 183 10.45 6.81 -1.18
N GLN A 184 9.64 7.61 -1.86
CA GLN A 184 9.81 7.83 -3.30
C GLN A 184 11.08 8.62 -3.66
N ALA A 185 11.57 9.49 -2.77
CA ALA A 185 12.82 10.23 -2.97
C ALA A 185 14.07 9.36 -2.74
N GLU A 186 13.94 8.32 -1.94
CA GLU A 186 15.01 7.36 -1.63
C GLU A 186 15.13 6.24 -2.66
N HIS A 187 14.05 5.98 -3.43
CA HIS A 187 14.00 4.95 -4.45
C HIS A 187 13.81 5.53 -5.87
N PRO A 188 14.74 6.37 -6.36
CA PRO A 188 14.66 6.95 -7.69
C PRO A 188 14.73 5.88 -8.80
N GLU A 189 15.36 4.73 -8.55
CA GLU A 189 15.44 3.59 -9.47
C GLU A 189 14.06 3.04 -9.86
N ILE A 190 13.05 3.23 -8.99
CA ILE A 190 11.66 2.82 -9.25
C ILE A 190 10.80 4.01 -9.68
N PHE A 191 10.92 5.16 -8.99
CA PHE A 191 9.96 6.25 -9.10
C PHE A 191 10.41 7.42 -9.97
N ALA A 192 11.69 7.48 -10.40
CA ALA A 192 12.15 8.55 -11.27
C ALA A 192 11.47 8.48 -12.65
N GLY A 193 10.99 9.63 -13.12
CA GLY A 193 10.30 9.71 -14.42
C GLY A 193 8.86 9.20 -14.43
N VAL A 194 8.33 8.74 -13.27
CA VAL A 194 6.95 8.27 -13.15
C VAL A 194 6.13 9.27 -12.31
N PRO A 195 5.35 10.18 -12.93
CA PRO A 195 4.59 11.19 -12.21
C PRO A 195 3.52 10.58 -11.31
N SER A 196 3.41 11.08 -10.08
CA SER A 196 2.39 10.66 -9.10
C SER A 196 1.33 11.72 -8.82
N GLU A 197 1.65 13.01 -9.01
CA GLU A 197 0.79 14.13 -8.61
C GLU A 197 -0.53 14.20 -9.39
N GLY A 198 -0.51 13.85 -10.68
CA GLY A 198 -1.70 13.88 -11.55
C GLY A 198 -2.84 12.98 -11.05
N GLU A 199 -2.53 11.85 -10.43
CA GLU A 199 -3.54 10.91 -9.91
C GLU A 199 -4.22 11.45 -8.65
N GLY A 200 -3.49 12.16 -7.79
CA GLY A 200 -4.08 12.84 -6.63
C GLY A 200 -5.11 13.91 -7.04
N ILE A 201 -4.77 14.76 -7.99
CA ILE A 201 -5.68 15.80 -8.52
C ILE A 201 -6.92 15.17 -9.16
N LYS A 202 -6.75 14.11 -9.93
CA LYS A 202 -7.85 13.36 -10.57
C LYS A 202 -8.80 12.76 -9.52
N LEU A 203 -8.27 12.18 -8.44
CA LEU A 203 -9.07 11.65 -7.35
C LEU A 203 -9.87 12.77 -6.67
N VAL A 204 -9.26 13.92 -6.36
CA VAL A 204 -9.94 15.05 -5.72
C VAL A 204 -11.11 15.55 -6.58
N LYS A 205 -10.87 15.80 -7.88
CA LYS A 205 -11.93 16.22 -8.81
C LYS A 205 -13.10 15.24 -8.87
N LYS A 206 -12.80 13.92 -8.95
CA LYS A 206 -13.84 12.89 -8.99
C LYS A 206 -14.58 12.79 -7.65
N THR A 207 -13.88 12.93 -6.51
CA THR A 207 -14.50 12.94 -5.19
C THR A 207 -15.46 14.11 -5.04
N ILE A 208 -15.08 15.33 -5.47
CA ILE A 208 -15.95 16.51 -5.44
C ILE A 208 -17.19 16.26 -6.29
N ASN A 209 -17.05 15.80 -7.53
CA ASN A 209 -18.19 15.50 -8.40
C ASN A 209 -19.12 14.45 -7.78
N TYR A 210 -18.58 13.40 -7.18
CA TYR A 210 -19.37 12.41 -6.46
C TYR A 210 -20.16 13.00 -5.30
N LEU A 211 -19.54 13.89 -4.51
CA LEU A 211 -20.20 14.56 -3.39
C LEU A 211 -21.34 15.47 -3.87
N ILE A 212 -21.14 16.18 -4.98
CA ILE A 212 -22.20 17.02 -5.62
C ILE A 212 -23.38 16.11 -6.05
N GLN A 213 -23.11 15.04 -6.77
CA GLN A 213 -24.15 14.08 -7.22
C GLN A 213 -24.92 13.46 -6.06
N LYS A 214 -24.24 13.17 -4.94
CA LYS A 214 -24.85 12.62 -3.73
C LYS A 214 -25.45 13.69 -2.81
N ARG A 215 -25.48 14.96 -3.23
CA ARG A 215 -25.98 16.11 -2.45
C ARG A 215 -25.29 16.26 -1.09
N LYS A 216 -23.99 15.94 -1.00
CA LYS A 216 -23.16 16.03 0.23
C LYS A 216 -22.13 17.15 0.14
N ILE A 217 -22.54 18.31 -0.42
CA ILE A 217 -21.65 19.45 -0.71
C ILE A 217 -20.92 20.00 0.52
N TRP A 218 -21.49 19.89 1.71
CA TRP A 218 -20.85 20.34 2.97
C TRP A 218 -19.60 19.55 3.35
N LEU A 219 -19.35 18.39 2.73
CA LEU A 219 -18.13 17.60 2.92
C LEU A 219 -16.97 18.10 2.03
N ILE A 220 -17.24 18.91 1.02
CA ILE A 220 -16.23 19.38 0.05
C ILE A 220 -15.09 20.15 0.73
N PRO A 221 -15.34 21.12 1.65
CA PRO A 221 -14.24 21.82 2.33
C PRO A 221 -13.29 20.87 3.07
N GLY A 222 -13.84 19.85 3.73
CA GLY A 222 -13.04 18.82 4.41
C GLY A 222 -12.17 18.00 3.46
N VAL A 223 -12.71 17.61 2.29
CA VAL A 223 -11.96 16.88 1.25
C VAL A 223 -10.83 17.75 0.69
N ILE A 224 -11.07 19.03 0.44
CA ILE A 224 -10.05 19.97 -0.04
C ILE A 224 -8.94 20.13 1.00
N LEU A 225 -9.28 20.35 2.27
CA LEU A 225 -8.33 20.49 3.36
C LEU A 225 -7.46 19.24 3.52
N GLN A 226 -8.09 18.05 3.56
CA GLN A 226 -7.34 16.77 3.67
C GLN A 226 -6.43 16.56 2.46
N SER A 227 -6.87 16.92 1.26
CA SER A 227 -6.06 16.80 0.05
C SER A 227 -4.89 17.78 0.06
N GLY A 228 -5.09 18.98 0.59
CA GLY A 228 -4.01 19.95 0.83
C GLY A 228 -2.97 19.42 1.82
N CYS A 229 -3.41 18.82 2.93
CA CYS A 229 -2.52 18.20 3.90
C CYS A 229 -1.71 17.02 3.29
N LYS A 230 -2.36 16.16 2.50
CA LYS A 230 -1.69 15.09 1.76
C LYS A 230 -0.60 15.63 0.83
N TYR A 231 -0.94 16.62 0.04
CA TYR A 231 -0.02 17.21 -0.93
C TYR A 231 1.15 17.93 -0.27
N ALA A 232 0.89 18.73 0.78
CA ALA A 232 1.92 19.40 1.55
C ALA A 232 2.88 18.39 2.22
N GLY A 233 2.35 17.32 2.81
CA GLY A 233 3.15 16.23 3.36
C GLY A 233 4.03 15.59 2.30
N TYR A 234 3.44 15.20 1.18
CA TYR A 234 4.15 14.58 0.07
C TYR A 234 5.29 15.44 -0.48
N LEU A 235 5.04 16.73 -0.76
CA LEU A 235 6.08 17.65 -1.23
C LEU A 235 7.19 17.84 -0.21
N SER A 236 6.85 17.97 1.07
CA SER A 236 7.84 18.08 2.14
C SER A 236 8.70 16.81 2.21
N GLY A 237 8.09 15.63 2.10
CA GLY A 237 8.80 14.36 2.06
C GLY A 237 9.70 14.20 0.83
N LYS A 238 9.24 14.56 -0.35
CA LYS A 238 10.09 14.57 -1.57
C LYS A 238 11.33 15.47 -1.43
N ASN A 239 11.23 16.51 -0.63
CA ASN A 239 12.31 17.47 -0.39
C ASN A 239 12.95 17.33 1.01
N TYR A 240 12.77 16.22 1.71
CA TYR A 240 13.18 16.04 3.11
C TYR A 240 14.66 16.36 3.37
N ARG A 241 15.53 16.11 2.40
CA ARG A 241 16.98 16.40 2.48
C ARG A 241 17.30 17.89 2.67
N LYS A 242 16.35 18.79 2.36
CA LYS A 242 16.47 20.24 2.57
C LYS A 242 15.95 20.68 3.94
N LEU A 243 15.33 19.76 4.71
CA LEU A 243 14.72 20.08 6.00
C LEU A 243 15.70 19.79 7.15
N PRO A 244 15.72 20.63 8.20
CA PRO A 244 16.47 20.32 9.40
C PRO A 244 15.90 19.10 10.11
N ARG A 245 16.75 18.30 10.79
CA ARG A 245 16.36 17.04 11.45
C ARG A 245 15.15 17.19 12.37
N LYS A 246 15.04 18.28 13.11
CA LYS A 246 13.86 18.53 13.99
C LYS A 246 12.55 18.59 13.20
N MET A 247 12.55 19.19 12.01
CA MET A 247 11.37 19.23 11.14
C MET A 247 11.05 17.86 10.57
N ILE A 248 12.04 17.09 10.15
CA ILE A 248 11.86 15.71 9.66
C ILE A 248 11.15 14.87 10.74
N LEU A 249 11.67 14.90 11.98
CA LEU A 249 11.11 14.17 13.11
C LEU A 249 9.71 14.65 13.53
N TRP A 250 9.34 15.88 13.20
CA TRP A 250 7.98 16.39 13.39
C TRP A 250 7.06 15.94 12.26
N CYS A 251 7.55 15.87 11.01
CA CYS A 251 6.77 15.53 9.83
C CYS A 251 6.48 14.04 9.69
N THR A 252 7.35 13.16 10.20
CA THR A 252 7.23 11.70 10.02
C THR A 252 6.22 11.06 10.97
N MET A 253 5.57 9.98 10.52
CA MET A 253 4.85 9.05 11.39
C MET A 253 5.80 8.05 12.06
N ASN A 254 6.89 7.68 11.39
CA ASN A 254 7.83 6.66 11.83
C ASN A 254 9.14 7.31 12.31
N ARG A 255 9.18 7.72 13.58
CA ARG A 255 10.38 8.33 14.16
C ARG A 255 11.53 7.34 14.36
N GLU A 256 11.23 6.07 14.53
CA GLU A 256 12.23 5.01 14.75
C GLU A 256 13.12 4.85 13.50
N TYR A 257 12.56 4.97 12.31
CA TYR A 257 13.30 4.96 11.06
C TYR A 257 14.48 5.94 11.03
N TRP A 258 14.36 7.10 11.70
CA TRP A 258 15.34 8.15 11.70
C TRP A 258 16.38 8.06 12.83
N LYS A 259 16.34 7.01 13.64
CA LYS A 259 17.30 6.81 14.75
C LYS A 259 18.59 6.11 14.33
N VAL A 260 18.64 5.61 13.11
CA VAL A 260 19.81 4.92 12.53
C VAL A 260 20.83 5.92 12.00
#